data_b1ae14facdb38683c6d94e9b3bbbe6c7
#
_entry.id   b1ae14facdb38683c6d94e9b3bbbe6c7
#
_cell.length_a   1.000
_cell.length_b   1.000
_cell.length_c   1.000
_cell.angle_alpha   90.00
_cell.angle_beta   90.00
_cell.angle_gamma   90.00
#
_symmetry.space_group_name_H-M   'P 1'
#
loop_
_entity.id
_entity.type
_entity.pdbx_description
1 polymer ?
#
loop_
_entity_poly.entity_id
_entity_poly.type
_entity_poly.pdbx_seq_one_letter_code
_entity_poly.pdbx_strand_id
1 'polypeptide(L)'
;KEGDFFENEAFVKAIDHAKQHDKSLHIFGLLSEGGVHSHIEHLFALLELAARHDMEKVYVHGFLDGRDVGQKSAKKYIQQTEDKMAELGIGEIATISGRYYSMDRDKRWDRVKKSYDAMVYGEGPTYNSAMEVVDDSYANEIYDEFVLPSVIVDEEGNAKAKIEDEDSVIFYNFRPDRAIQISRTFANEDFRDFDRGEKAPKNLHFVGLTQFSETVDGEVAYEPVNLDNTVGEVLAQNDMKQLRIAETEKYPHVTFFMSGGR
;
A
#
# COMPACT_ATOMS: atom_id res chain seq x y z
N LYS A 1 10.37 -16.64 6.05
CA LYS A 1 11.18 -17.84 5.78
C LYS A 1 10.79 -18.34 4.39
N GLU A 2 11.68 -19.02 3.69
CA GLU A 2 11.48 -19.41 2.29
C GLU A 2 10.18 -20.22 2.14
N GLY A 3 9.25 -19.74 1.31
CA GLY A 3 8.01 -20.44 0.97
C GLY A 3 6.75 -19.98 1.70
N ASP A 4 6.83 -19.60 2.95
CA ASP A 4 5.66 -19.27 3.78
C ASP A 4 4.79 -18.13 3.20
N PHE A 5 5.41 -17.22 2.45
CA PHE A 5 4.70 -16.11 1.81
C PHE A 5 3.69 -16.59 0.76
N PHE A 6 4.07 -17.59 -0.04
CA PHE A 6 3.23 -18.12 -1.11
C PHE A 6 2.09 -19.03 -0.62
N GLU A 7 2.14 -19.41 0.66
CA GLU A 7 1.10 -20.21 1.32
C GLU A 7 0.22 -19.36 2.24
N ASN A 8 0.44 -18.05 2.30
CA ASN A 8 -0.33 -17.16 3.15
C ASN A 8 -1.81 -17.16 2.76
N GLU A 9 -2.66 -17.62 3.68
CA GLU A 9 -4.09 -17.82 3.44
C GLU A 9 -4.82 -16.54 3.04
N ALA A 10 -4.46 -15.39 3.61
CA ALA A 10 -5.13 -14.12 3.31
C ALA A 10 -4.87 -13.69 1.86
N PHE A 11 -3.64 -13.86 1.37
CA PHE A 11 -3.31 -13.58 -0.02
C PHE A 11 -4.01 -14.53 -0.99
N VAL A 12 -4.00 -15.82 -0.68
CA VAL A 12 -4.67 -16.83 -1.51
C VAL A 12 -6.16 -16.58 -1.56
N LYS A 13 -6.81 -16.27 -0.44
CA LYS A 13 -8.22 -15.89 -0.40
C LYS A 13 -8.54 -14.65 -1.24
N ALA A 14 -7.68 -13.63 -1.22
CA ALA A 14 -7.88 -12.44 -2.05
C ALA A 14 -7.86 -12.77 -3.55
N ILE A 15 -6.92 -13.62 -3.97
CA ILE A 15 -6.82 -14.09 -5.34
C ILE A 15 -8.04 -14.93 -5.72
N ASP A 16 -8.41 -15.89 -4.88
CA ASP A 16 -9.57 -16.76 -5.11
C ASP A 16 -10.87 -15.95 -5.19
N HIS A 17 -11.05 -14.96 -4.32
CA HIS A 17 -12.19 -14.07 -4.35
C HIS A 17 -12.30 -13.35 -5.71
N ALA A 18 -11.23 -12.75 -6.19
CA ALA A 18 -11.20 -12.07 -7.49
C ALA A 18 -11.50 -13.04 -8.64
N LYS A 19 -10.92 -14.24 -8.63
CA LYS A 19 -11.16 -15.27 -9.65
C LYS A 19 -12.62 -15.76 -9.66
N GLN A 20 -13.17 -16.05 -8.48
CA GLN A 20 -14.55 -16.54 -8.35
C GLN A 20 -15.60 -15.53 -8.85
N HIS A 21 -15.32 -14.24 -8.71
CA HIS A 21 -16.22 -13.17 -9.12
C HIS A 21 -15.89 -12.58 -10.50
N ASP A 22 -14.90 -13.14 -11.20
CA ASP A 22 -14.36 -12.61 -12.46
C ASP A 22 -13.93 -11.13 -12.33
N LYS A 23 -13.22 -10.84 -11.27
CA LYS A 23 -12.79 -9.49 -10.85
C LYS A 23 -11.27 -9.34 -10.88
N SER A 24 -10.83 -8.13 -10.58
CA SER A 24 -9.42 -7.77 -10.61
C SER A 24 -8.76 -7.87 -9.23
N LEU A 25 -7.47 -8.16 -9.24
CA LEU A 25 -6.58 -8.01 -8.10
C LEU A 25 -5.80 -6.69 -8.24
N HIS A 26 -5.97 -5.81 -7.27
CA HIS A 26 -5.20 -4.57 -7.16
C HIS A 26 -4.17 -4.71 -6.05
N ILE A 27 -2.93 -4.34 -6.36
CA ILE A 27 -1.83 -4.35 -5.41
C ILE A 27 -1.30 -2.93 -5.31
N PHE A 28 -1.28 -2.36 -4.12
CA PHE A 28 -0.70 -1.04 -3.95
C PHE A 28 0.23 -0.95 -2.72
N GLY A 29 1.10 0.03 -2.73
CA GLY A 29 2.06 0.29 -1.68
C GLY A 29 3.22 1.17 -2.15
N LEU A 30 4.13 1.45 -1.23
CA LEU A 30 5.30 2.28 -1.49
C LEU A 30 6.31 1.53 -2.35
N LEU A 31 6.59 2.08 -3.52
CA LEU A 31 7.39 1.47 -4.57
C LEU A 31 8.86 1.84 -4.41
N SER A 32 9.54 1.21 -3.46
CA SER A 32 10.98 1.38 -3.21
C SER A 32 11.58 0.23 -2.41
N GLU A 33 12.89 0.23 -2.30
CA GLU A 33 13.69 -0.66 -1.47
C GLU A 33 14.06 -0.06 -0.10
N GLY A 34 13.42 1.04 0.29
CA GLY A 34 13.78 1.82 1.48
C GLY A 34 13.68 1.06 2.80
N GLY A 35 12.79 0.08 2.89
CA GLY A 35 12.66 -0.81 4.04
C GLY A 35 12.09 -0.16 5.31
N VAL A 36 11.56 1.06 5.21
CA VAL A 36 10.93 1.77 6.34
C VAL A 36 9.44 1.49 6.41
N HIS A 37 8.73 1.63 5.31
CA HIS A 37 7.29 1.39 5.20
C HIS A 37 6.96 0.13 4.41
N SER A 38 7.81 -0.22 3.45
CA SER A 38 7.63 -1.33 2.52
C SER A 38 8.97 -1.81 1.98
N HIS A 39 8.93 -2.88 1.22
CA HIS A 39 10.03 -3.29 0.38
C HIS A 39 9.49 -3.81 -0.95
N ILE A 40 10.10 -3.42 -2.06
CA ILE A 40 9.64 -3.76 -3.42
C ILE A 40 9.60 -5.27 -3.68
N GLU A 41 10.46 -6.04 -2.99
CA GLU A 41 10.46 -7.50 -3.08
C GLU A 41 9.13 -8.14 -2.63
N HIS A 42 8.38 -7.50 -1.72
CA HIS A 42 7.04 -7.96 -1.35
C HIS A 42 6.05 -7.79 -2.49
N LEU A 43 6.15 -6.69 -3.25
CA LEU A 43 5.36 -6.53 -4.48
C LEU A 43 5.71 -7.62 -5.49
N PHE A 44 6.99 -7.88 -5.71
CA PHE A 44 7.43 -8.92 -6.66
C PHE A 44 6.94 -10.31 -6.26
N ALA A 45 6.98 -10.62 -4.95
CA ALA A 45 6.43 -11.87 -4.43
C ALA A 45 4.91 -11.98 -4.63
N LEU A 46 4.15 -10.88 -4.46
CA LEU A 46 2.71 -10.86 -4.72
C LEU A 46 2.39 -11.04 -6.21
N LEU A 47 3.15 -10.43 -7.10
CA LEU A 47 3.01 -10.64 -8.54
C LEU A 47 3.31 -12.09 -8.93
N GLU A 48 4.35 -12.68 -8.36
CA GLU A 48 4.68 -14.09 -8.56
C GLU A 48 3.56 -15.01 -8.02
N LEU A 49 3.03 -14.72 -6.84
CA LEU A 49 1.89 -15.46 -6.26
C LEU A 49 0.68 -15.41 -7.18
N ALA A 50 0.33 -14.22 -7.69
CA ALA A 50 -0.77 -14.05 -8.64
C ALA A 50 -0.54 -14.86 -9.92
N ALA A 51 0.68 -14.87 -10.45
CA ALA A 51 1.05 -15.67 -11.62
C ALA A 51 0.93 -17.19 -11.35
N ARG A 52 1.38 -17.66 -10.19
CA ARG A 52 1.25 -19.07 -9.78
C ARG A 52 -0.20 -19.55 -9.67
N HIS A 53 -1.11 -18.64 -9.41
CA HIS A 53 -2.56 -18.90 -9.32
C HIS A 53 -3.30 -18.58 -10.61
N ASP A 54 -2.60 -18.36 -11.72
CA ASP A 54 -3.20 -18.04 -13.03
C ASP A 54 -4.17 -16.85 -12.97
N MET A 55 -3.84 -15.83 -12.18
CA MET A 55 -4.62 -14.61 -12.13
C MET A 55 -4.37 -13.77 -13.38
N GLU A 56 -5.42 -13.36 -14.09
CA GLU A 56 -5.27 -12.61 -15.35
C GLU A 56 -5.29 -11.10 -15.17
N LYS A 57 -6.21 -10.60 -14.33
CA LYS A 57 -6.46 -9.16 -14.12
C LYS A 57 -5.73 -8.68 -12.88
N VAL A 58 -4.45 -8.30 -13.03
CA VAL A 58 -3.61 -7.81 -11.94
C VAL A 58 -3.12 -6.41 -12.24
N TYR A 59 -3.36 -5.48 -11.32
CA TYR A 59 -3.00 -4.08 -11.49
C TYR A 59 -2.25 -3.55 -10.29
N VAL A 60 -1.18 -2.80 -10.54
CA VAL A 60 -0.36 -2.15 -9.52
C VAL A 60 -0.66 -0.67 -9.48
N HIS A 61 -0.87 -0.16 -8.28
CA HIS A 61 -0.95 1.27 -7.98
C HIS A 61 0.29 1.64 -7.17
N GLY A 62 1.29 2.22 -7.82
CA GLY A 62 2.58 2.51 -7.21
C GLY A 62 2.58 3.85 -6.48
N PHE A 63 2.99 3.84 -5.21
CA PHE A 63 3.25 5.05 -4.44
C PHE A 63 4.74 5.36 -4.49
N LEU A 64 5.10 6.54 -4.99
CA LEU A 64 6.50 6.93 -5.15
C LEU A 64 7.06 7.47 -3.83
N ASP A 65 8.29 7.09 -3.52
CA ASP A 65 8.90 7.35 -2.22
C ASP A 65 9.58 8.73 -2.16
N GLY A 66 10.80 8.84 -2.61
CA GLY A 66 11.57 10.08 -2.60
C GLY A 66 11.95 10.60 -1.20
N ARG A 67 11.69 9.82 -0.15
CA ARG A 67 11.95 10.20 1.24
C ARG A 67 12.84 9.18 1.97
N ASP A 68 12.53 7.90 1.86
CA ASP A 68 13.32 6.81 2.43
C ASP A 68 14.44 6.36 1.46
N VAL A 69 14.34 6.81 0.23
CA VAL A 69 15.32 6.67 -0.87
C VAL A 69 15.50 8.01 -1.56
N GLY A 70 16.39 8.10 -2.54
CA GLY A 70 16.65 9.34 -3.27
C GLY A 70 15.42 9.96 -3.92
N GLN A 71 15.33 11.29 -3.93
CA GLN A 71 14.16 12.05 -4.39
C GLN A 71 13.83 11.86 -5.87
N LYS A 72 14.76 11.37 -6.67
CA LYS A 72 14.65 11.10 -8.12
C LYS A 72 15.01 9.63 -8.43
N SER A 73 14.48 8.69 -7.68
CA SER A 73 14.78 7.27 -7.83
C SER A 73 13.62 6.45 -8.41
N ALA A 74 12.46 7.06 -8.64
CA ALA A 74 11.24 6.39 -9.05
C ALA A 74 11.41 5.57 -10.34
N LYS A 75 12.11 6.07 -11.33
CA LYS A 75 12.32 5.38 -12.61
C LYS A 75 12.97 4.00 -12.45
N LYS A 76 13.92 3.87 -11.54
CA LYS A 76 14.56 2.59 -11.21
C LYS A 76 13.50 1.56 -10.77
N TYR A 77 12.65 1.94 -9.84
CA TYR A 77 11.66 1.02 -9.27
C TYR A 77 10.50 0.71 -10.22
N ILE A 78 10.09 1.69 -11.02
CA ILE A 78 9.11 1.48 -12.09
C ILE A 78 9.67 0.46 -13.10
N GLN A 79 10.91 0.65 -13.55
CA GLN A 79 11.54 -0.28 -14.51
C GLN A 79 11.65 -1.69 -13.94
N GLN A 80 12.10 -1.83 -12.69
CA GLN A 80 12.17 -3.13 -12.02
C GLN A 80 10.80 -3.82 -11.94
N THR A 81 9.74 -3.05 -11.68
CA THR A 81 8.37 -3.56 -11.61
C THR A 81 7.87 -4.01 -12.98
N GLU A 82 8.08 -3.20 -14.01
CA GLU A 82 7.72 -3.56 -15.39
C GLU A 82 8.50 -4.77 -15.90
N ASP A 83 9.80 -4.86 -15.59
CA ASP A 83 10.63 -6.03 -15.92
C ASP A 83 10.10 -7.29 -15.24
N LYS A 84 9.72 -7.20 -13.97
CA LYS A 84 9.14 -8.34 -13.21
C LYS A 84 7.79 -8.77 -13.78
N MET A 85 6.94 -7.84 -14.13
CA MET A 85 5.67 -8.12 -14.80
C MET A 85 5.87 -8.79 -16.16
N ALA A 86 6.84 -8.32 -16.95
CA ALA A 86 7.19 -8.92 -18.24
C ALA A 86 7.76 -10.35 -18.07
N GLU A 87 8.63 -10.56 -17.09
CA GLU A 87 9.17 -11.89 -16.75
C GLU A 87 8.04 -12.89 -16.40
N LEU A 88 7.07 -12.46 -15.62
CA LEU A 88 5.94 -13.28 -15.17
C LEU A 88 4.81 -13.37 -16.20
N GLY A 89 4.77 -12.48 -17.18
CA GLY A 89 3.70 -12.38 -18.17
C GLY A 89 2.37 -11.92 -17.56
N ILE A 90 2.40 -11.12 -16.49
CA ILE A 90 1.21 -10.70 -15.75
C ILE A 90 1.38 -9.30 -15.19
N GLY A 91 0.26 -8.58 -15.10
CA GLY A 91 0.16 -7.30 -14.41
C GLY A 91 0.43 -6.09 -15.28
N GLU A 92 -0.14 -4.98 -14.88
CA GLU A 92 0.06 -3.65 -15.44
C GLU A 92 0.08 -2.62 -14.31
N ILE A 93 0.83 -1.54 -14.48
CA ILE A 93 0.74 -0.37 -13.61
C ILE A 93 -0.47 0.47 -14.05
N ALA A 94 -1.40 0.68 -13.16
CA ALA A 94 -2.64 1.41 -13.45
C ALA A 94 -2.61 2.87 -12.99
N THR A 95 -1.97 3.15 -11.86
CA THR A 95 -1.79 4.51 -11.33
C THR A 95 -0.41 4.68 -10.70
N ILE A 96 0.07 5.93 -10.72
CA ILE A 96 1.27 6.38 -10.00
C ILE A 96 0.91 7.59 -9.17
N SER A 97 1.34 7.60 -7.92
CA SER A 97 1.07 8.71 -6.99
C SER A 97 2.23 8.89 -6.03
N GLY A 98 2.66 10.13 -5.80
CA GLY A 98 3.61 10.41 -4.72
C GLY A 98 3.04 10.07 -3.34
N ARG A 99 3.88 9.62 -2.44
CA ARG A 99 3.49 9.25 -1.06
C ARG A 99 2.88 10.40 -0.27
N TYR A 100 3.17 11.64 -0.63
CA TYR A 100 2.56 12.82 -0.04
C TYR A 100 1.03 12.77 -0.09
N TYR A 101 0.47 12.18 -1.15
CA TYR A 101 -0.97 11.99 -1.33
C TYR A 101 -1.46 10.66 -0.78
N SER A 102 -0.79 9.58 -1.13
CA SER A 102 -1.27 8.21 -0.86
C SER A 102 -0.96 7.72 0.55
N MET A 103 -0.02 8.34 1.23
CA MET A 103 0.47 7.90 2.54
C MET A 103 0.41 9.02 3.58
N ASP A 104 -0.63 9.85 3.50
CA ASP A 104 -0.89 10.86 4.52
C ASP A 104 -1.25 10.21 5.87
N ARG A 105 -0.84 10.84 6.97
CA ARG A 105 -1.17 10.45 8.35
C ARG A 105 -1.71 11.60 9.20
N ASP A 106 -1.89 12.77 8.59
CA ASP A 106 -2.20 14.01 9.27
C ASP A 106 -3.65 14.46 9.04
N LYS A 107 -4.52 13.52 8.61
CA LYS A 107 -5.93 13.77 8.27
C LYS A 107 -6.12 14.83 7.17
N ARG A 108 -5.16 14.90 6.25
CA ARG A 108 -5.27 15.72 5.05
C ARG A 108 -6.04 14.95 3.99
N TRP A 109 -7.33 14.86 4.21
CA TRP A 109 -8.23 14.07 3.38
C TRP A 109 -8.32 14.55 1.93
N ASP A 110 -8.04 15.82 1.69
CA ASP A 110 -7.87 16.39 0.33
C ASP A 110 -6.75 15.70 -0.45
N ARG A 111 -5.67 15.29 0.21
CA ARG A 111 -4.58 14.53 -0.40
C ARG A 111 -4.98 13.09 -0.67
N VAL A 112 -5.50 12.41 0.33
CA VAL A 112 -5.94 11.01 0.23
C VAL A 112 -7.00 10.85 -0.85
N LYS A 113 -7.96 11.78 -0.92
CA LYS A 113 -9.02 11.77 -1.93
C LYS A 113 -8.48 11.82 -3.37
N LYS A 114 -7.44 12.57 -3.64
CA LYS A 114 -6.82 12.60 -4.98
C LYS A 114 -6.29 11.22 -5.40
N SER A 115 -5.66 10.49 -4.48
CA SER A 115 -5.21 9.11 -4.74
C SER A 115 -6.41 8.17 -4.93
N TYR A 116 -7.42 8.30 -4.10
CA TYR A 116 -8.66 7.54 -4.20
C TYR A 116 -9.34 7.78 -5.55
N ASP A 117 -9.52 9.04 -5.96
CA ASP A 117 -10.18 9.40 -7.22
C ASP A 117 -9.41 8.86 -8.43
N ALA A 118 -8.08 8.85 -8.39
CA ALA A 118 -7.27 8.25 -9.44
C ALA A 118 -7.50 6.73 -9.54
N MET A 119 -7.53 6.03 -8.41
CA MET A 119 -7.68 4.57 -8.37
C MET A 119 -9.12 4.10 -8.63
N VAL A 120 -10.13 4.85 -8.21
CA VAL A 120 -11.55 4.45 -8.32
C VAL A 120 -12.24 5.05 -9.54
N TYR A 121 -11.99 6.33 -9.80
CA TYR A 121 -12.67 7.07 -10.87
C TYR A 121 -11.84 7.25 -12.13
N GLY A 122 -10.54 6.97 -12.08
CA GLY A 122 -9.62 7.31 -13.15
C GLY A 122 -9.47 8.82 -13.34
N GLU A 123 -9.66 9.59 -12.29
CA GLU A 123 -9.55 11.04 -12.29
C GLU A 123 -8.15 11.51 -11.90
N GLY A 124 -7.60 12.40 -12.69
CA GLY A 124 -6.28 12.98 -12.51
C GLY A 124 -5.57 13.17 -13.85
N PRO A 125 -4.31 13.62 -13.83
CA PRO A 125 -3.50 13.66 -15.04
C PRO A 125 -3.39 12.27 -15.67
N THR A 126 -3.49 12.18 -16.99
CA THR A 126 -3.45 10.91 -17.72
C THR A 126 -2.18 10.80 -18.56
N TYR A 127 -1.61 9.60 -18.60
CA TYR A 127 -0.37 9.28 -19.30
C TYR A 127 -0.47 7.87 -19.91
N ASN A 128 0.31 7.61 -20.96
CA ASN A 128 0.33 6.31 -21.61
C ASN A 128 1.22 5.28 -20.87
N SER A 129 2.12 5.75 -20.00
CA SER A 129 3.00 4.88 -19.22
C SER A 129 3.37 5.51 -17.87
N ALA A 130 3.79 4.66 -16.92
CA ALA A 130 4.30 5.10 -15.63
C ALA A 130 5.57 5.95 -15.76
N MET A 131 6.44 5.64 -16.73
CA MET A 131 7.65 6.42 -17.01
C MET A 131 7.32 7.84 -17.46
N GLU A 132 6.30 8.02 -18.30
CA GLU A 132 5.86 9.36 -18.75
C GLU A 132 5.38 10.22 -17.60
N VAL A 133 4.69 9.64 -16.59
CA VAL A 133 4.31 10.38 -15.38
C VAL A 133 5.53 10.99 -14.71
N VAL A 134 6.58 10.20 -14.54
CA VAL A 134 7.80 10.64 -13.86
C VAL A 134 8.59 11.63 -14.72
N ASP A 135 8.69 11.39 -16.02
CA ASP A 135 9.36 12.28 -16.95
C ASP A 135 8.75 13.69 -16.96
N ASP A 136 7.42 13.76 -17.07
CA ASP A 136 6.70 15.04 -17.05
C ASP A 136 6.82 15.71 -15.68
N SER A 137 6.67 14.98 -14.59
CA SER A 137 6.81 15.53 -13.24
C SER A 137 8.22 16.10 -13.00
N TYR A 138 9.26 15.39 -13.42
CA TYR A 138 10.65 15.86 -13.27
C TYR A 138 10.94 17.09 -14.15
N ALA A 139 10.36 17.16 -15.34
CA ALA A 139 10.46 18.33 -16.21
C ALA A 139 9.85 19.59 -15.57
N ASN A 140 8.88 19.40 -14.68
CA ASN A 140 8.23 20.45 -13.90
C ASN A 140 8.81 20.60 -12.48
N GLU A 141 9.98 20.01 -12.21
CA GLU A 141 10.67 20.04 -10.90
C GLU A 141 9.83 19.46 -9.74
N ILE A 142 8.89 18.55 -10.05
CA ILE A 142 8.10 17.79 -9.08
C ILE A 142 8.72 16.41 -8.97
N TYR A 143 9.27 16.09 -7.80
CA TYR A 143 9.97 14.83 -7.58
C TYR A 143 9.10 13.80 -6.88
N ASP A 144 9.60 12.59 -6.74
CA ASP A 144 8.90 11.36 -6.38
C ASP A 144 7.81 11.54 -5.32
N GLU A 145 8.16 12.09 -4.16
CA GLU A 145 7.24 12.25 -3.03
C GLU A 145 5.96 13.03 -3.39
N PHE A 146 6.11 14.03 -4.28
CA PHE A 146 5.06 15.00 -4.60
C PHE A 146 4.41 14.80 -5.96
N VAL A 147 4.71 13.71 -6.64
CA VAL A 147 4.07 13.40 -7.93
C VAL A 147 2.57 13.29 -7.75
N LEU A 148 1.82 14.06 -8.55
CA LEU A 148 0.35 14.05 -8.49
C LEU A 148 -0.20 12.65 -8.80
N PRO A 149 -1.25 12.21 -8.10
CA PRO A 149 -1.95 10.98 -8.45
C PRO A 149 -2.37 10.99 -9.91
N SER A 150 -1.79 10.09 -10.69
CA SER A 150 -1.87 10.07 -12.14
C SER A 150 -2.36 8.71 -12.63
N VAL A 151 -3.13 8.74 -13.70
CA VAL A 151 -3.81 7.57 -14.28
C VAL A 151 -3.10 7.13 -15.54
N ILE A 152 -2.78 5.85 -15.64
CA ILE A 152 -2.26 5.26 -16.88
C ILE A 152 -3.44 4.82 -17.74
N VAL A 153 -3.43 5.27 -18.98
CA VAL A 153 -4.51 5.03 -19.94
C VAL A 153 -4.06 4.11 -21.07
N ASP A 154 -5.03 3.46 -21.70
CA ASP A 154 -4.85 2.69 -22.93
C ASP A 154 -4.78 3.59 -24.18
N GLU A 155 -4.67 2.99 -25.36
CA GLU A 155 -4.61 3.71 -26.63
C GLU A 155 -5.86 4.52 -26.95
N GLU A 156 -7.00 4.18 -26.35
CA GLU A 156 -8.28 4.87 -26.48
C GLU A 156 -8.48 5.99 -25.46
N GLY A 157 -7.52 6.14 -24.52
CA GLY A 157 -7.57 7.16 -23.47
C GLY A 157 -8.38 6.73 -22.23
N ASN A 158 -8.77 5.46 -22.13
CA ASN A 158 -9.45 4.91 -20.97
C ASN A 158 -8.45 4.49 -19.90
N ALA A 159 -8.79 4.68 -18.62
CA ALA A 159 -7.98 4.15 -17.52
C ALA A 159 -7.76 2.65 -17.70
N LYS A 160 -6.52 2.18 -17.58
CA LYS A 160 -6.19 0.75 -17.69
C LYS A 160 -6.96 -0.11 -16.71
N ALA A 161 -7.15 0.40 -15.48
CA ALA A 161 -7.99 -0.23 -14.48
C ALA A 161 -8.51 0.79 -13.48
N LYS A 162 -9.66 0.47 -12.89
CA LYS A 162 -10.25 1.15 -11.73
C LYS A 162 -10.58 0.10 -10.69
N ILE A 163 -10.52 0.48 -9.42
CA ILE A 163 -10.98 -0.39 -8.33
C ILE A 163 -12.50 -0.33 -8.31
N GLU A 164 -13.14 -1.47 -8.51
CA GLU A 164 -14.59 -1.63 -8.66
C GLU A 164 -15.15 -2.61 -7.62
N ASP A 165 -16.47 -2.71 -7.58
CA ASP A 165 -17.17 -3.65 -6.70
C ASP A 165 -16.63 -5.08 -6.84
N GLU A 166 -16.51 -5.80 -5.72
CA GLU A 166 -16.05 -7.19 -5.63
C GLU A 166 -14.57 -7.42 -6.02
N ASP A 167 -13.81 -6.37 -6.33
CA ASP A 167 -12.37 -6.50 -6.54
C ASP A 167 -11.64 -6.89 -5.25
N SER A 168 -10.46 -7.49 -5.40
CA SER A 168 -9.53 -7.71 -4.30
C SER A 168 -8.46 -6.65 -4.28
N VAL A 169 -8.05 -6.23 -3.08
CA VAL A 169 -7.00 -5.24 -2.85
C VAL A 169 -6.00 -5.78 -1.84
N ILE A 170 -4.72 -5.77 -2.18
CA ILE A 170 -3.63 -6.09 -1.25
C ILE A 170 -2.73 -4.88 -1.09
N PHE A 171 -2.58 -4.42 0.15
CA PHE A 171 -1.67 -3.33 0.52
C PHE A 171 -0.40 -3.91 1.16
N TYR A 172 0.73 -3.82 0.45
CA TYR A 172 1.98 -4.48 0.86
C TYR A 172 2.90 -3.66 1.78
N ASN A 173 2.50 -2.47 2.22
CA ASN A 173 3.21 -1.77 3.28
C ASN A 173 3.14 -2.58 4.59
N PHE A 174 4.19 -2.53 5.40
CA PHE A 174 4.24 -3.22 6.69
C PHE A 174 4.26 -2.27 7.89
N ARG A 175 4.60 -1.00 7.70
CA ARG A 175 4.56 0.00 8.77
C ARG A 175 3.19 0.67 8.82
N PRO A 176 2.52 0.69 10.00
CA PRO A 176 1.12 1.09 10.12
C PRO A 176 0.82 2.56 9.90
N ASP A 177 1.63 3.45 10.45
CA ASP A 177 1.28 4.87 10.70
C ASP A 177 0.80 5.63 9.46
N ARG A 178 1.38 5.36 8.29
CA ARG A 178 1.00 5.99 7.01
C ARG A 178 0.13 5.10 6.11
N ALA A 179 -0.28 3.95 6.62
CA ALA A 179 -1.16 3.04 5.90
C ALA A 179 -2.63 3.15 6.33
N ILE A 180 -2.89 3.64 7.53
CA ILE A 180 -4.23 3.64 8.14
C ILE A 180 -5.24 4.42 7.32
N GLN A 181 -4.95 5.65 6.93
CA GLN A 181 -5.93 6.53 6.28
C GLN A 181 -6.39 6.00 4.93
N ILE A 182 -5.45 5.66 4.04
CA ILE A 182 -5.81 5.13 2.72
C ILE A 182 -6.50 3.76 2.83
N SER A 183 -6.08 2.91 3.79
CA SER A 183 -6.72 1.62 4.03
C SER A 183 -8.18 1.78 4.44
N ARG A 184 -8.46 2.64 5.41
CA ARG A 184 -9.85 2.93 5.85
C ARG A 184 -10.73 3.42 4.71
N THR A 185 -10.17 4.18 3.79
CA THR A 185 -10.88 4.70 2.61
C THR A 185 -11.44 3.58 1.73
N PHE A 186 -10.73 2.46 1.65
CA PHE A 186 -11.14 1.30 0.84
C PHE A 186 -11.83 0.21 1.66
N ALA A 187 -11.31 -0.10 2.84
CA ALA A 187 -11.75 -1.24 3.64
C ALA A 187 -13.02 -0.98 4.46
N ASN A 188 -13.21 0.25 4.94
CA ASN A 188 -14.28 0.55 5.88
C ASN A 188 -15.56 1.04 5.17
N GLU A 189 -16.65 0.32 5.35
CA GLU A 189 -17.96 0.74 4.81
C GLU A 189 -18.49 2.00 5.47
N ASP A 190 -18.17 2.22 6.74
CA ASP A 190 -18.58 3.38 7.54
C ASP A 190 -17.70 4.62 7.34
N PHE A 191 -16.73 4.59 6.44
CA PHE A 191 -15.86 5.73 6.16
C PHE A 191 -16.66 6.97 5.74
N ARG A 192 -16.40 8.13 6.39
CA ARG A 192 -17.13 9.39 6.16
C ARG A 192 -16.25 10.64 6.18
N ASP A 193 -14.92 10.46 6.19
CA ASP A 193 -14.01 11.61 6.29
C ASP A 193 -13.97 12.45 5.00
N PHE A 194 -14.38 11.88 3.86
CA PHE A 194 -14.74 12.58 2.64
C PHE A 194 -15.82 11.82 1.86
N ASP A 195 -16.48 12.48 0.93
CA ASP A 195 -17.45 11.83 0.03
C ASP A 195 -16.73 10.97 -1.00
N ARG A 196 -16.92 9.66 -0.91
CA ARG A 196 -16.34 8.69 -1.85
C ARG A 196 -17.05 8.62 -3.20
N GLY A 197 -18.18 9.32 -3.34
CA GLY A 197 -18.97 9.35 -4.56
C GLY A 197 -19.88 8.13 -4.77
N GLU A 198 -20.69 8.17 -5.80
CA GLU A 198 -21.72 7.15 -6.06
C GLU A 198 -21.16 5.78 -6.47
N LYS A 199 -19.96 5.76 -7.06
CA LYS A 199 -19.28 4.54 -7.50
C LYS A 199 -18.21 4.06 -6.50
N ALA A 200 -18.35 4.42 -5.23
CA ALA A 200 -17.50 3.88 -4.17
C ALA A 200 -17.57 2.35 -4.20
N PRO A 201 -16.43 1.65 -4.32
CA PRO A 201 -16.42 0.19 -4.44
C PRO A 201 -17.05 -0.48 -3.23
N LYS A 202 -17.88 -1.49 -3.47
CA LYS A 202 -18.56 -2.29 -2.46
C LYS A 202 -18.03 -3.70 -2.46
N ASN A 203 -18.08 -4.34 -1.29
CA ASN A 203 -17.67 -5.73 -1.11
C ASN A 203 -16.23 -6.00 -1.58
N LEU A 204 -15.34 -5.05 -1.37
CA LEU A 204 -13.91 -5.26 -1.63
C LEU A 204 -13.35 -6.32 -0.69
N HIS A 205 -12.54 -7.23 -1.23
CA HIS A 205 -11.72 -8.11 -0.40
C HIS A 205 -10.39 -7.42 -0.12
N PHE A 206 -10.30 -6.72 1.00
CA PHE A 206 -9.12 -5.94 1.38
C PHE A 206 -8.20 -6.73 2.31
N VAL A 207 -6.91 -6.78 1.98
CA VAL A 207 -5.85 -7.42 2.77
C VAL A 207 -4.72 -6.44 3.04
N GLY A 208 -4.42 -6.18 4.30
CA GLY A 208 -3.20 -5.52 4.72
C GLY A 208 -2.08 -6.52 4.95
N LEU A 209 -0.84 -6.18 4.60
CA LEU A 209 0.31 -7.05 4.88
C LEU A 209 0.46 -7.32 6.38
N THR A 210 0.24 -6.29 7.19
CA THR A 210 0.23 -6.34 8.66
C THR A 210 -1.03 -5.66 9.19
N GLN A 211 -1.32 -5.82 10.46
CA GLN A 211 -2.38 -5.06 11.10
C GLN A 211 -1.97 -3.58 11.23
N PHE A 212 -2.60 -2.70 10.44
CA PHE A 212 -2.31 -1.27 10.49
C PHE A 212 -2.96 -0.58 11.70
N SER A 213 -4.19 -0.98 12.02
CA SER A 213 -4.94 -0.51 13.19
C SER A 213 -6.15 -1.43 13.39
N GLU A 214 -6.65 -1.51 14.62
CA GLU A 214 -7.94 -2.13 14.91
C GLU A 214 -9.13 -1.39 14.26
N THR A 215 -8.91 -0.17 13.78
CA THR A 215 -9.92 0.63 13.08
C THR A 215 -9.95 0.43 11.57
N VAL A 216 -9.09 -0.43 11.04
CA VAL A 216 -9.06 -0.79 9.61
C VAL A 216 -9.72 -2.14 9.45
N ASP A 217 -10.81 -2.18 8.70
CA ASP A 217 -11.49 -3.43 8.35
C ASP A 217 -10.70 -4.24 7.32
N GLY A 218 -11.06 -5.48 7.13
CA GLY A 218 -10.43 -6.38 6.18
C GLY A 218 -9.58 -7.47 6.83
N GLU A 219 -8.86 -8.21 6.01
CA GLU A 219 -7.99 -9.29 6.48
C GLU A 219 -6.55 -8.80 6.66
N VAL A 220 -5.81 -9.51 7.51
CA VAL A 220 -4.40 -9.27 7.80
C VAL A 220 -3.60 -10.50 7.41
N ALA A 221 -2.55 -10.30 6.60
CA ALA A 221 -1.71 -11.41 6.14
C ALA A 221 -0.78 -11.92 7.25
N TYR A 222 -0.21 -11.02 8.03
CA TYR A 222 0.69 -11.32 9.13
C TYR A 222 0.22 -10.61 10.40
N GLU A 223 -0.39 -11.38 11.29
CA GLU A 223 -0.84 -10.88 12.58
C GLU A 223 0.33 -10.39 13.46
N PRO A 224 0.09 -9.40 14.33
CA PRO A 224 1.10 -8.94 15.27
C PRO A 224 1.59 -10.09 16.15
N VAL A 225 2.91 -10.24 16.22
CA VAL A 225 3.50 -11.19 17.16
C VAL A 225 3.54 -10.57 18.55
N ASN A 226 2.89 -11.20 19.51
CA ASN A 226 3.03 -10.80 20.92
C ASN A 226 4.48 -11.00 21.35
N LEU A 227 5.12 -9.89 21.71
CA LEU A 227 6.46 -9.91 22.26
C LEU A 227 6.39 -10.04 23.76
N ASP A 228 6.58 -11.27 24.26
CA ASP A 228 6.73 -11.54 25.69
C ASP A 228 8.14 -11.25 26.16
N ASN A 229 8.31 -11.00 27.44
CA ASN A 229 9.60 -10.68 28.06
C ASN A 229 10.27 -9.41 27.50
N THR A 230 9.46 -8.40 27.24
CA THR A 230 10.01 -7.06 26.96
C THR A 230 10.87 -6.58 28.14
N VAL A 231 11.81 -5.66 27.90
CA VAL A 231 12.66 -5.11 28.96
C VAL A 231 11.83 -4.64 30.17
N GLY A 232 10.69 -3.97 29.89
CA GLY A 232 9.80 -3.51 30.96
C GLY A 232 9.20 -4.64 31.79
N GLU A 233 8.80 -5.71 31.16
CA GLU A 233 8.25 -6.91 31.85
C GLU A 233 9.33 -7.63 32.68
N VAL A 234 10.51 -7.83 32.11
CA VAL A 234 11.62 -8.49 32.82
C VAL A 234 12.03 -7.67 34.06
N LEU A 235 12.11 -6.34 33.95
CA LEU A 235 12.40 -5.48 35.09
C LEU A 235 11.29 -5.56 36.15
N ALA A 236 10.02 -5.53 35.74
CA ALA A 236 8.91 -5.64 36.66
C ALA A 236 8.86 -7.02 37.38
N GLN A 237 9.14 -8.10 36.67
CA GLN A 237 9.21 -9.45 37.23
C GLN A 237 10.33 -9.60 38.28
N ASN A 238 11.33 -8.74 38.24
CA ASN A 238 12.44 -8.69 39.19
C ASN A 238 12.32 -7.54 40.23
N ASP A 239 11.10 -7.00 40.42
CA ASP A 239 10.82 -5.91 41.36
C ASP A 239 11.66 -4.65 41.11
N MET A 240 12.16 -4.47 39.88
CA MET A 240 13.01 -3.30 39.54
C MET A 240 12.12 -2.16 39.02
N LYS A 241 12.49 -0.95 39.41
CA LYS A 241 11.83 0.27 38.93
C LYS A 241 12.52 0.77 37.67
N GLN A 242 11.75 1.26 36.72
CA GLN A 242 12.25 1.88 35.49
C GLN A 242 11.59 3.25 35.28
N LEU A 243 12.37 4.19 34.75
CA LEU A 243 11.88 5.47 34.25
C LEU A 243 12.04 5.49 32.74
N ARG A 244 10.95 5.81 32.03
CA ARG A 244 10.96 6.03 30.57
C ARG A 244 10.68 7.51 30.34
N ILE A 245 11.59 8.20 29.72
CA ILE A 245 11.50 9.65 29.48
C ILE A 245 11.98 9.98 28.07
N ALA A 246 11.25 10.84 27.40
CA ALA A 246 11.62 11.36 26.08
C ALA A 246 10.91 12.70 25.84
N GLU A 247 11.33 13.41 24.82
CA GLU A 247 10.57 14.55 24.30
C GLU A 247 9.27 14.06 23.64
N THR A 248 8.34 14.99 23.39
CA THR A 248 6.95 14.67 23.00
C THR A 248 6.82 13.78 21.76
N GLU A 249 7.65 14.01 20.74
CA GLU A 249 7.61 13.21 19.50
C GLU A 249 8.09 11.77 19.70
N LYS A 250 8.87 11.51 20.74
CA LYS A 250 9.41 10.20 21.10
C LYS A 250 8.59 9.47 22.18
N TYR A 251 7.52 10.07 22.67
CA TYR A 251 6.63 9.42 23.64
C TYR A 251 6.21 8.01 23.21
N PRO A 252 5.69 7.79 21.98
CA PRO A 252 5.33 6.45 21.54
C PRO A 252 6.51 5.48 21.49
N HIS A 253 7.72 5.97 21.23
CA HIS A 253 8.91 5.13 21.15
C HIS A 253 9.28 4.55 22.51
N VAL A 254 9.23 5.37 23.57
CA VAL A 254 9.61 4.93 24.92
C VAL A 254 8.46 4.26 25.69
N THR A 255 7.25 4.30 25.16
CA THR A 255 6.05 3.63 25.74
C THR A 255 5.63 2.45 24.88
N PHE A 256 4.82 2.69 23.88
CA PHE A 256 4.22 1.69 23.00
C PHE A 256 5.25 0.75 22.34
N PHE A 257 6.23 1.32 21.62
CA PHE A 257 7.22 0.49 20.91
C PHE A 257 8.13 -0.30 21.86
N MET A 258 8.60 0.31 22.95
CA MET A 258 9.39 -0.42 23.95
C MET A 258 8.60 -1.47 24.73
N SER A 259 7.28 -1.40 24.69
CA SER A 259 6.38 -2.39 25.30
C SER A 259 5.91 -3.46 24.31
N GLY A 260 6.55 -3.55 23.13
CA GLY A 260 6.21 -4.55 22.13
C GLY A 260 4.92 -4.27 21.36
N GLY A 261 4.52 -3.00 21.30
CA GLY A 261 3.31 -2.59 20.58
C GLY A 261 2.02 -2.69 21.42
N ARG A 262 2.18 -2.75 22.74
CA ARG A 262 1.06 -2.85 23.71
C ARG A 262 0.89 -1.59 24.54
#